data_4652b9c35875127bc45946e5a5a8179a
#
_entry.id   4652b9c35875127bc45946e5a5a8179a
#
_cell.length_a   1.000
_cell.length_b   1.000
_cell.length_c   1.000
_cell.angle_alpha   90.00
_cell.angle_beta   90.00
_cell.angle_gamma   90.00
#
_symmetry.space_group_name_H-M   'P 1'
#
loop_
_entity.id
_entity.type
_entity.pdbx_description
1 polymer ?
#
loop_
_entity_poly.entity_id
_entity_poly.type
_entity_poly.pdbx_seq_one_letter_code
_entity_poly.pdbx_strand_id
1 'polypeptide(L)'
;MSLKRNGRLSRREMLKALSLAGAGSTSLAPFLTGCRQSLQTPEDVERGLRRDALDGKPKFLIVISATGGASIVDSFLAVRASEGGMNAPRLNTFPDAQVQSVMGSPFRAVKVNNPRLGAIPIAVNTDQLGFVQKYKDDMLVATSVGTSVNHVIAQKRSINGNGAWKGRTLQEAVALQWGMGFPLPNVNMSVGGYGERGADGSLPPSVYAETVTSPSLWPLGLDGAKGIQGAPPRDVVELARKARAELDASSVFGTTFQDADAMKRWRAQQADSTKLETQDLITRLNVLPNMPPQIPLTQFGLGSSPDGAKVRQAFPAFFEDPFEGQAALAFLLFKYRVSVAVTIGPDFNVKLGGATGLANPPLAFDYSHNDHRSGQAFMWARILGTVDKLITLLKAEPFDMATGESLWDRTLIYVATDFGRTRNRPDNAAEFGSGHDLNNGFLMLSPMVKGNTVLGGVDPLTTLTYGFDARTGAAQPGKLTTNEPDLYSGVLTAMGADLSGSGLPDASAFKQG
;
A
#
# COMPACT_ATOMS: atom_id res chain seq x y z
N MET A 1 22.14 4.96 -38.29
CA MET A 1 21.69 6.21 -37.65
C MET A 1 22.84 6.80 -36.87
N SER A 2 23.33 7.98 -37.29
CA SER A 2 24.57 8.58 -36.83
C SER A 2 24.43 9.14 -35.42
N LEU A 3 25.03 8.47 -34.44
CA LEU A 3 25.23 8.95 -33.07
C LEU A 3 26.60 9.66 -33.00
N LYS A 4 26.67 10.86 -33.48
CA LYS A 4 27.79 11.75 -33.18
C LYS A 4 27.28 13.18 -33.04
N ARG A 5 26.95 13.57 -31.77
CA ARG A 5 27.10 14.93 -31.26
C ARG A 5 27.04 14.90 -29.72
N ASN A 6 28.19 15.23 -29.14
CA ASN A 6 28.38 15.61 -27.74
C ASN A 6 27.66 14.78 -26.65
N GLY A 7 28.05 13.57 -26.45
CA GLY A 7 27.89 12.68 -25.29
C GLY A 7 26.89 12.98 -24.15
N ARG A 8 25.96 13.90 -24.32
CA ARG A 8 24.98 14.32 -23.32
C ARG A 8 23.59 13.90 -23.77
N LEU A 9 23.01 12.92 -23.07
CA LEU A 9 21.62 12.55 -23.23
C LEU A 9 20.72 13.62 -22.58
N SER A 10 19.65 14.00 -23.25
CA SER A 10 18.61 14.83 -22.61
C SER A 10 17.87 14.01 -21.55
N ARG A 11 17.23 14.66 -20.57
CA ARG A 11 16.39 14.02 -19.56
C ARG A 11 15.35 13.07 -20.19
N ARG A 12 14.80 13.46 -21.33
CA ARG A 12 13.83 12.67 -22.10
C ARG A 12 14.47 11.42 -22.71
N GLU A 13 15.71 11.49 -23.14
CA GLU A 13 16.46 10.36 -23.71
C GLU A 13 16.91 9.39 -22.61
N MET A 14 17.26 9.90 -21.43
CA MET A 14 17.54 9.08 -20.25
C MET A 14 16.31 8.30 -19.80
N LEU A 15 15.15 8.95 -19.71
CA LEU A 15 13.89 8.29 -19.36
C LEU A 15 13.49 7.22 -20.39
N LYS A 16 13.73 7.49 -21.69
CA LYS A 16 13.54 6.51 -22.74
C LYS A 16 14.50 5.32 -22.63
N ALA A 17 15.77 5.58 -22.29
CA ALA A 17 16.76 4.53 -22.11
C ALA A 17 16.43 3.64 -20.91
N LEU A 18 15.97 4.24 -19.81
CA LEU A 18 15.53 3.53 -18.61
C LEU A 18 14.25 2.71 -18.85
N SER A 19 13.31 3.24 -19.65
CA SER A 19 12.09 2.52 -20.00
C SER A 19 12.33 1.32 -20.94
N LEU A 20 13.36 1.39 -21.78
CA LEU A 20 13.77 0.30 -22.67
C LEU A 20 14.56 -0.80 -21.95
N ALA A 21 15.21 -0.48 -20.83
CA ALA A 21 16.01 -1.44 -20.08
C ALA A 21 15.18 -2.32 -19.11
N GLY A 22 13.97 -1.92 -18.76
CA GLY A 22 13.22 -2.60 -17.68
C GLY A 22 11.74 -2.90 -17.92
N ALA A 23 11.11 -2.45 -18.99
CA ALA A 23 9.67 -2.65 -19.12
C ALA A 23 9.20 -2.81 -20.56
N GLY A 24 8.53 -3.87 -20.83
CA GLY A 24 7.62 -3.93 -21.97
C GLY A 24 6.52 -2.88 -21.81
N SER A 25 6.40 -2.01 -22.79
CA SER A 25 5.25 -1.14 -23.14
C SER A 25 4.31 -0.71 -22.01
N THR A 26 4.68 0.32 -21.27
CA THR A 26 3.71 1.20 -20.61
C THR A 26 3.93 2.62 -21.12
N SER A 27 2.85 3.25 -21.57
CA SER A 27 2.88 4.61 -22.11
C SER A 27 3.42 5.60 -21.07
N LEU A 28 4.36 6.45 -21.46
CA LEU A 28 4.93 7.53 -20.65
C LEU A 28 3.94 8.70 -20.37
N ALA A 29 2.69 8.56 -20.80
CA ALA A 29 1.67 9.57 -20.64
C ALA A 29 1.36 9.97 -19.17
N PRO A 30 1.39 9.06 -18.18
CA PRO A 30 1.15 9.42 -16.78
C PRO A 30 2.25 10.26 -16.13
N PHE A 31 3.48 10.25 -16.68
CA PHE A 31 4.61 10.96 -16.07
C PHE A 31 4.55 12.49 -16.24
N LEU A 32 3.61 12.98 -17.03
CA LEU A 32 3.47 14.43 -17.30
C LEU A 32 2.33 15.07 -16.51
N THR A 33 1.53 14.29 -15.81
CA THR A 33 0.58 14.85 -14.84
C THR A 33 1.36 15.21 -13.59
N GLY A 34 1.90 16.41 -13.58
CA GLY A 34 2.56 16.98 -12.40
C GLY A 34 1.68 16.82 -11.15
N CYS A 35 2.31 16.69 -10.01
CA CYS A 35 1.69 16.63 -8.69
C CYS A 35 0.44 17.52 -8.65
N ARG A 36 -0.74 16.91 -8.66
CA ARG A 36 -1.98 17.62 -8.41
C ARG A 36 -2.06 17.91 -6.92
N GLN A 37 -1.33 18.93 -6.49
CA GLN A 37 -1.69 19.55 -5.22
C GLN A 37 -3.02 20.25 -5.38
N SER A 38 -3.96 19.83 -4.59
CA SER A 38 -5.20 20.55 -4.40
C SER A 38 -4.97 21.60 -3.33
N LEU A 39 -5.57 22.72 -3.58
CA LEU A 39 -5.65 23.80 -2.60
C LEU A 39 -6.48 23.35 -1.42
N GLN A 40 -5.86 23.43 -0.28
CA GLN A 40 -6.57 23.47 0.98
C GLN A 40 -7.19 24.87 1.09
N THR A 41 -8.48 24.91 1.32
CA THR A 41 -9.09 26.17 1.78
C THR A 41 -8.57 26.48 3.19
N PRO A 42 -8.57 27.75 3.64
CA PRO A 42 -8.29 28.07 5.02
C PRO A 42 -9.13 27.27 6.02
N GLU A 43 -10.37 26.93 5.64
CA GLU A 43 -11.27 26.09 6.42
C GLU A 43 -10.81 24.62 6.46
N ASP A 44 -10.23 24.09 5.38
CA ASP A 44 -9.68 22.73 5.33
C ASP A 44 -8.42 22.62 6.19
N VAL A 45 -7.57 23.66 6.17
CA VAL A 45 -6.38 23.75 7.03
C VAL A 45 -6.81 23.85 8.49
N GLU A 46 -7.77 24.70 8.81
CA GLU A 46 -8.29 24.85 10.17
C GLU A 46 -8.96 23.56 10.67
N ARG A 47 -9.72 22.90 9.79
CA ARG A 47 -10.35 21.60 10.09
C ARG A 47 -9.31 20.49 10.27
N GLY A 48 -8.25 20.47 9.48
CA GLY A 48 -7.08 19.60 9.66
C GLY A 48 -6.40 19.85 11.01
N LEU A 49 -6.05 21.10 11.29
CA LEU A 49 -5.41 21.51 12.56
C LEU A 49 -6.25 21.17 13.81
N ARG A 50 -7.58 21.23 13.71
CA ARG A 50 -8.48 20.82 14.82
C ARG A 50 -8.52 19.30 14.99
N ARG A 51 -8.28 18.52 13.94
CA ARG A 51 -8.31 17.04 13.96
C ARG A 51 -6.98 16.41 14.36
N ASP A 52 -5.86 17.11 14.14
CA ASP A 52 -4.54 16.70 14.61
C ASP A 52 -4.43 16.73 16.14
N ALA A 53 -5.47 17.18 16.84
CA ALA A 53 -5.42 17.60 18.23
C ALA A 53 -5.44 16.47 19.27
N LEU A 54 -5.49 15.18 18.88
CA LEU A 54 -5.47 14.13 19.90
C LEU A 54 -4.05 13.85 20.45
N ASP A 55 -3.00 14.01 19.65
CA ASP A 55 -1.61 14.03 20.10
C ASP A 55 -0.69 14.96 19.29
N GLY A 56 -1.24 15.68 18.31
CA GLY A 56 -0.50 16.64 17.47
C GLY A 56 0.55 16.03 16.54
N LYS A 57 0.60 14.69 16.42
CA LYS A 57 1.60 13.99 15.62
C LYS A 57 0.93 13.10 14.56
N PRO A 58 1.43 13.09 13.32
CA PRO A 58 0.86 12.27 12.25
C PRO A 58 1.01 10.78 12.53
N LYS A 59 0.03 10.00 12.09
CA LYS A 59 0.06 8.55 12.00
C LYS A 59 0.03 8.11 10.55
N PHE A 60 0.56 6.93 10.28
CA PHE A 60 0.82 6.44 8.94
C PHE A 60 0.08 5.15 8.68
N LEU A 61 -0.53 5.03 7.51
CA LEU A 61 -1.23 3.83 7.07
C LEU A 61 -0.57 3.25 5.81
N ILE A 62 -0.22 1.97 5.86
CA ILE A 62 0.11 1.20 4.67
C ILE A 62 -1.00 0.18 4.46
N VAL A 63 -1.71 0.29 3.33
CA VAL A 63 -2.65 -0.72 2.88
C VAL A 63 -1.93 -1.64 1.91
N ILE A 64 -1.88 -2.93 2.22
CA ILE A 64 -1.38 -3.96 1.29
C ILE A 64 -2.58 -4.64 0.66
N SER A 65 -2.78 -4.39 -0.64
CA SER A 65 -3.85 -5.00 -1.40
C SER A 65 -3.46 -6.40 -1.84
N ALA A 66 -3.82 -7.39 -1.02
CA ALA A 66 -3.59 -8.81 -1.27
C ALA A 66 -4.67 -9.38 -2.21
N THR A 67 -4.73 -8.84 -3.43
CA THR A 67 -5.79 -9.15 -4.40
C THR A 67 -5.79 -10.58 -4.88
N GLY A 68 -6.95 -11.03 -5.32
CA GLY A 68 -7.14 -12.36 -5.84
C GLY A 68 -7.46 -13.39 -4.76
N GLY A 69 -7.93 -12.95 -3.59
CA GLY A 69 -8.44 -13.86 -2.55
C GLY A 69 -7.35 -14.45 -1.66
N ALA A 70 -6.67 -13.62 -0.88
CA ALA A 70 -5.78 -14.09 0.17
C ALA A 70 -6.57 -14.84 1.24
N SER A 71 -6.29 -16.13 1.40
CA SER A 71 -7.02 -16.97 2.33
C SER A 71 -6.39 -16.98 3.71
N ILE A 72 -7.15 -16.56 4.71
CA ILE A 72 -6.71 -16.56 6.10
C ILE A 72 -6.59 -17.98 6.66
N VAL A 73 -7.33 -18.93 6.07
CA VAL A 73 -7.28 -20.36 6.41
C VAL A 73 -5.98 -21.01 5.88
N ASP A 74 -5.36 -20.43 4.89
CA ASP A 74 -4.06 -20.86 4.36
C ASP A 74 -2.88 -20.14 5.03
N SER A 75 -3.14 -19.46 6.15
CA SER A 75 -2.15 -18.75 6.93
C SER A 75 -2.43 -18.81 8.44
N PHE A 76 -2.86 -17.71 9.03
CA PHE A 76 -2.89 -17.56 10.50
C PHE A 76 -4.03 -18.28 11.22
N LEU A 77 -5.05 -18.77 10.51
CA LEU A 77 -6.20 -19.48 11.05
C LEU A 77 -6.39 -20.86 10.40
N ALA A 78 -5.30 -21.51 10.04
CA ALA A 78 -5.33 -22.82 9.40
C ALA A 78 -6.03 -23.88 10.26
N VAL A 79 -6.83 -24.72 9.62
CA VAL A 79 -7.59 -25.80 10.24
C VAL A 79 -6.86 -27.14 10.03
N ARG A 80 -6.64 -27.91 11.09
CA ARG A 80 -6.06 -29.25 11.01
C ARG A 80 -7.09 -30.25 10.48
N ALA A 81 -6.63 -31.29 9.81
CA ALA A 81 -7.48 -32.37 9.34
C ALA A 81 -8.21 -33.07 10.50
N SER A 82 -7.55 -33.25 11.65
CA SER A 82 -8.17 -33.80 12.85
C SER A 82 -9.31 -32.96 13.43
N GLU A 83 -9.31 -31.63 13.16
CA GLU A 83 -10.34 -30.71 13.61
C GLU A 83 -11.55 -30.64 12.66
N GLY A 84 -11.37 -30.98 11.37
CA GLY A 84 -12.41 -30.93 10.34
C GLY A 84 -13.41 -32.09 10.36
N GLY A 85 -13.23 -33.06 11.25
CA GLY A 85 -14.11 -34.22 11.37
C GLY A 85 -14.22 -35.05 10.09
N MET A 86 -15.39 -35.64 9.84
CA MET A 86 -15.63 -36.50 8.66
C MET A 86 -15.54 -35.73 7.34
N ASN A 87 -15.71 -34.41 7.35
CA ASN A 87 -15.65 -33.56 6.15
C ASN A 87 -14.24 -33.12 5.80
N ALA A 88 -13.24 -33.31 6.67
CA ALA A 88 -11.86 -32.87 6.45
C ALA A 88 -11.27 -33.23 5.08
N PRO A 89 -11.56 -34.44 4.50
CA PRO A 89 -11.06 -34.77 3.17
C PRO A 89 -11.51 -33.81 2.04
N ARG A 90 -12.70 -33.21 2.21
CA ARG A 90 -13.35 -32.34 1.22
C ARG A 90 -13.24 -30.85 1.53
N LEU A 91 -12.67 -30.50 2.68
CA LEU A 91 -12.49 -29.14 3.13
C LEU A 91 -11.02 -28.72 2.98
N ASN A 92 -10.78 -27.41 2.88
CA ASN A 92 -9.43 -26.85 2.89
C ASN A 92 -8.81 -26.94 4.30
N THR A 93 -8.59 -28.17 4.75
CA THR A 93 -7.87 -28.51 5.96
C THR A 93 -6.47 -28.99 5.64
N PHE A 94 -5.54 -28.84 6.55
CA PHE A 94 -4.15 -29.24 6.39
C PHE A 94 -3.84 -30.50 7.22
N PRO A 95 -2.92 -31.37 6.74
CA PRO A 95 -2.34 -32.39 7.60
C PRO A 95 -1.85 -31.77 8.91
N ASP A 96 -2.11 -32.41 10.05
CA ASP A 96 -1.82 -31.84 11.38
C ASP A 96 -0.36 -31.42 11.55
N ALA A 97 0.57 -32.17 10.96
CA ALA A 97 2.01 -31.86 10.98
C ALA A 97 2.38 -30.57 10.21
N GLN A 98 1.51 -30.09 9.34
CA GLN A 98 1.72 -28.84 8.58
C GLN A 98 1.18 -27.61 9.30
N VAL A 99 0.35 -27.76 10.34
CA VAL A 99 -0.22 -26.65 11.10
C VAL A 99 0.51 -26.49 12.43
N GLN A 100 1.32 -25.48 12.51
CA GLN A 100 2.12 -25.17 13.70
C GLN A 100 1.37 -24.19 14.60
N SER A 101 1.22 -24.52 15.88
CA SER A 101 0.71 -23.59 16.88
C SER A 101 1.82 -22.66 17.35
N VAL A 102 1.49 -21.42 17.58
CA VAL A 102 2.40 -20.42 18.16
C VAL A 102 2.14 -20.37 19.67
N MET A 103 3.17 -20.64 20.46
CA MET A 103 3.02 -20.68 21.93
C MET A 103 2.56 -19.31 22.47
N GLY A 104 1.53 -19.34 23.31
CA GLY A 104 0.94 -18.15 23.92
C GLY A 104 0.20 -17.25 22.92
N SER A 105 -0.25 -17.79 21.79
CA SER A 105 -0.94 -17.04 20.75
C SER A 105 -2.13 -17.84 20.18
N PRO A 106 -3.22 -17.17 19.77
CA PRO A 106 -4.29 -17.79 19.02
C PRO A 106 -3.92 -18.08 17.57
N PHE A 107 -2.80 -17.54 17.08
CA PHE A 107 -2.36 -17.69 15.70
C PHE A 107 -1.76 -19.06 15.44
N ARG A 108 -1.85 -19.45 14.19
CA ARG A 108 -1.21 -20.63 13.62
C ARG A 108 -0.29 -20.23 12.48
N ALA A 109 0.53 -21.15 12.04
CA ALA A 109 1.33 -21.03 10.84
C ALA A 109 1.22 -22.30 10.01
N VAL A 110 1.22 -22.16 8.69
CA VAL A 110 1.17 -23.28 7.78
C VAL A 110 2.55 -23.52 7.19
N LYS A 111 3.03 -24.77 7.31
CA LYS A 111 4.24 -25.25 6.64
C LYS A 111 3.83 -26.03 5.41
N VAL A 112 3.88 -25.39 4.25
CA VAL A 112 3.58 -26.03 2.98
C VAL A 112 4.88 -26.43 2.28
N ASN A 113 5.16 -27.73 2.25
CA ASN A 113 6.19 -28.28 1.39
C ASN A 113 5.53 -28.64 0.05
N ASN A 114 5.51 -27.69 -0.89
CA ASN A 114 4.97 -27.95 -2.20
C ASN A 114 6.09 -27.92 -3.25
N PRO A 115 6.34 -29.04 -3.98
CA PRO A 115 7.39 -29.09 -5.00
C PRO A 115 7.13 -28.11 -6.17
N ARG A 116 5.88 -27.68 -6.40
CA ARG A 116 5.57 -26.66 -7.42
C ARG A 116 6.09 -25.28 -7.06
N LEU A 117 6.31 -24.97 -5.79
CA LEU A 117 6.98 -23.72 -5.38
C LEU A 117 8.42 -23.65 -5.89
N GLY A 118 9.10 -24.78 -6.09
CA GLY A 118 10.44 -24.83 -6.67
C GLY A 118 10.51 -24.42 -8.15
N ALA A 119 9.39 -24.43 -8.86
CA ALA A 119 9.31 -23.95 -10.24
C ALA A 119 9.13 -22.42 -10.33
N ILE A 120 8.86 -21.75 -9.22
CA ILE A 120 8.69 -20.29 -9.17
C ILE A 120 10.07 -19.68 -8.87
N PRO A 121 10.62 -18.84 -9.74
CA PRO A 121 12.01 -18.38 -9.65
C PRO A 121 12.27 -17.31 -8.59
N ILE A 122 11.35 -17.06 -7.70
CA ILE A 122 11.56 -16.18 -6.55
C ILE A 122 11.90 -17.04 -5.34
N ALA A 123 13.05 -16.80 -4.77
CA ALA A 123 13.38 -17.31 -3.46
C ALA A 123 12.49 -16.64 -2.42
N VAL A 124 11.53 -17.37 -1.91
CA VAL A 124 10.68 -16.93 -0.82
C VAL A 124 11.20 -17.58 0.45
N ASN A 125 11.89 -16.80 1.26
CA ASN A 125 12.58 -17.29 2.45
C ASN A 125 11.82 -17.01 3.75
N THR A 126 10.61 -16.47 3.68
CA THR A 126 9.86 -16.09 4.88
C THR A 126 9.04 -17.27 5.36
N ASP A 127 9.40 -17.78 6.51
CA ASP A 127 8.65 -18.77 7.26
C ASP A 127 7.51 -18.09 8.03
N GLN A 128 6.27 -18.55 7.84
CA GLN A 128 5.10 -18.02 8.55
C GLN A 128 5.25 -18.12 10.07
N LEU A 129 5.79 -19.24 10.58
CA LEU A 129 5.98 -19.44 12.01
C LEU A 129 6.94 -18.40 12.58
N GLY A 130 8.10 -18.23 11.97
CA GLY A 130 9.08 -17.24 12.40
C GLY A 130 8.53 -15.81 12.35
N PHE A 131 7.73 -15.48 11.32
CA PHE A 131 7.07 -14.19 11.22
C PHE A 131 6.08 -13.96 12.37
N VAL A 132 5.19 -14.93 12.63
CA VAL A 132 4.19 -14.81 13.72
C VAL A 132 4.88 -14.75 15.08
N GLN A 133 5.89 -15.56 15.33
CA GLN A 133 6.67 -15.51 16.58
C GLN A 133 7.31 -14.14 16.81
N LYS A 134 7.79 -13.51 15.74
CA LYS A 134 8.46 -12.20 15.79
C LYS A 134 7.49 -11.05 16.03
N TYR A 135 6.27 -11.13 15.46
CA TYR A 135 5.34 -10.00 15.40
C TYR A 135 4.00 -10.21 16.10
N LYS A 136 3.75 -11.38 16.71
CA LYS A 136 2.43 -11.70 17.32
C LYS A 136 1.90 -10.59 18.24
N ASP A 137 2.77 -9.94 18.99
CA ASP A 137 2.38 -8.91 19.96
C ASP A 137 1.96 -7.58 19.28
N ASP A 138 2.30 -7.39 18.00
CA ASP A 138 1.88 -6.30 17.14
C ASP A 138 0.83 -6.77 16.10
N MET A 139 0.34 -8.04 16.18
CA MET A 139 -0.57 -8.63 15.17
C MET A 139 -2.00 -8.72 15.69
N LEU A 140 -2.93 -8.32 14.82
CA LEU A 140 -4.36 -8.60 14.96
C LEU A 140 -4.87 -9.22 13.65
N VAL A 141 -5.58 -10.34 13.75
CA VAL A 141 -6.29 -10.97 12.64
C VAL A 141 -7.79 -10.81 12.87
N ALA A 142 -8.51 -10.31 11.86
CA ALA A 142 -9.96 -10.21 11.89
C ALA A 142 -10.56 -11.01 10.73
N THR A 143 -11.65 -11.73 11.00
CA THR A 143 -12.40 -12.45 9.97
C THR A 143 -13.66 -11.69 9.56
N SER A 144 -14.10 -11.89 8.33
CA SER A 144 -15.29 -11.26 7.78
C SER A 144 -15.96 -12.19 6.77
N VAL A 145 -17.20 -11.90 6.46
CA VAL A 145 -17.87 -12.41 5.27
C VAL A 145 -17.97 -11.26 4.27
N GLY A 146 -17.38 -11.42 3.10
CA GLY A 146 -17.39 -10.41 2.06
C GLY A 146 -18.77 -10.19 1.47
N THR A 147 -18.98 -9.04 0.84
CA THR A 147 -20.26 -8.68 0.21
C THR A 147 -20.30 -8.98 -1.28
N SER A 148 -19.19 -9.36 -1.89
CA SER A 148 -19.09 -9.66 -3.32
C SER A 148 -17.90 -10.59 -3.60
N VAL A 149 -18.05 -11.40 -4.63
CA VAL A 149 -16.97 -12.19 -5.25
C VAL A 149 -16.52 -11.58 -6.59
N ASN A 150 -17.03 -10.40 -6.95
CA ASN A 150 -16.56 -9.65 -8.10
C ASN A 150 -15.40 -8.76 -7.67
N HIS A 151 -14.24 -8.91 -8.29
CA HIS A 151 -13.01 -8.21 -7.94
C HIS A 151 -13.22 -6.70 -7.75
N VAL A 152 -13.80 -6.02 -8.73
CA VAL A 152 -13.92 -4.54 -8.70
C VAL A 152 -14.76 -4.07 -7.51
N ILE A 153 -15.89 -4.76 -7.26
CA ILE A 153 -16.79 -4.41 -6.16
C ILE A 153 -16.18 -4.77 -4.81
N ALA A 154 -15.64 -5.97 -4.70
CA ALA A 154 -15.05 -6.48 -3.48
C ALA A 154 -13.81 -5.68 -3.06
N GLN A 155 -12.95 -5.32 -4.00
CA GLN A 155 -11.79 -4.46 -3.77
C GLN A 155 -12.19 -3.11 -3.18
N LYS A 156 -13.17 -2.45 -3.77
CA LYS A 156 -13.68 -1.16 -3.28
C LYS A 156 -14.24 -1.25 -1.86
N ARG A 157 -14.90 -2.34 -1.51
CA ARG A 157 -15.52 -2.52 -0.20
C ARG A 157 -14.55 -3.02 0.86
N SER A 158 -13.85 -4.12 0.56
CA SER A 158 -13.02 -4.80 1.55
C SER A 158 -11.66 -4.13 1.74
N ILE A 159 -11.04 -3.59 0.69
CA ILE A 159 -9.70 -2.99 0.77
C ILE A 159 -9.78 -1.50 1.07
N ASN A 160 -10.59 -0.77 0.32
CA ASN A 160 -10.72 0.67 0.49
C ASN A 160 -11.80 1.09 1.49
N GLY A 161 -12.76 0.21 1.80
CA GLY A 161 -13.85 0.50 2.70
C GLY A 161 -14.82 1.60 2.22
N ASN A 162 -14.92 1.83 0.91
CA ASN A 162 -15.65 2.97 0.34
C ASN A 162 -17.17 2.98 0.57
N GLY A 163 -17.73 1.93 1.17
CA GLY A 163 -19.14 1.88 1.55
C GLY A 163 -19.43 2.34 2.97
N ALA A 164 -18.41 2.54 3.80
CA ALA A 164 -18.60 2.70 5.24
C ALA A 164 -18.88 4.15 5.66
N TRP A 165 -18.03 5.10 5.35
CA TRP A 165 -18.17 6.48 5.82
C TRP A 165 -18.43 7.44 4.65
N LYS A 166 -19.71 7.69 4.36
CA LYS A 166 -20.12 8.58 3.25
C LYS A 166 -19.47 8.24 1.90
N GLY A 167 -18.92 7.04 1.77
CA GLY A 167 -18.21 6.59 0.58
C GLY A 167 -16.77 7.06 0.45
N ARG A 168 -16.15 7.66 1.48
CA ARG A 168 -14.71 7.94 1.48
C ARG A 168 -13.91 6.66 1.66
N THR A 169 -12.77 6.56 1.00
CA THR A 169 -11.86 5.43 1.21
C THR A 169 -11.17 5.53 2.56
N LEU A 170 -10.65 4.41 3.05
CA LEU A 170 -9.85 4.36 4.28
C LEU A 170 -8.62 5.29 4.19
N GLN A 171 -7.96 5.28 3.03
CA GLN A 171 -6.80 6.11 2.75
C GLN A 171 -7.15 7.60 2.74
N GLU A 172 -8.30 7.97 2.15
CA GLU A 172 -8.82 9.35 2.17
C GLU A 172 -9.13 9.82 3.58
N ALA A 173 -9.70 8.95 4.43
CA ALA A 173 -9.99 9.26 5.82
C ALA A 173 -8.70 9.55 6.62
N VAL A 174 -7.67 8.72 6.42
CA VAL A 174 -6.35 8.89 7.05
C VAL A 174 -5.65 10.14 6.53
N ALA A 175 -5.68 10.37 5.21
CA ALA A 175 -5.11 11.56 4.59
C ALA A 175 -5.78 12.86 5.10
N LEU A 176 -7.11 12.83 5.29
CA LEU A 176 -7.84 13.95 5.86
C LEU A 176 -7.46 14.18 7.33
N GLN A 177 -7.28 13.11 8.12
CA GLN A 177 -7.00 13.22 9.55
C GLN A 177 -5.58 13.72 9.83
N TRP A 178 -4.57 13.21 9.13
CA TRP A 178 -3.16 13.47 9.44
C TRP A 178 -2.33 14.01 8.28
N GLY A 179 -2.89 14.05 7.07
CA GLY A 179 -2.12 14.40 5.88
C GLY A 179 -2.18 15.87 5.47
N MET A 180 -2.96 16.68 6.19
CA MET A 180 -3.10 18.10 5.88
C MET A 180 -1.76 18.81 6.11
N GLY A 181 -1.16 19.34 5.02
CA GLY A 181 0.19 19.92 5.05
C GLY A 181 1.28 19.02 4.49
N PHE A 182 0.99 17.74 4.24
CA PHE A 182 1.89 16.85 3.52
C PHE A 182 1.78 17.09 2.00
N PRO A 183 2.88 16.98 1.25
CA PRO A 183 2.88 17.21 -0.19
C PRO A 183 1.94 16.31 -0.98
N LEU A 184 1.91 15.03 -0.63
CA LEU A 184 1.13 13.97 -1.28
C LEU A 184 0.53 13.06 -0.21
N PRO A 185 -0.52 13.50 0.50
CA PRO A 185 -1.02 12.79 1.67
C PRO A 185 -1.41 11.34 1.45
N ASN A 186 -1.85 11.00 0.22
CA ASN A 186 -2.33 9.69 -0.16
C ASN A 186 -1.69 9.27 -1.49
N VAL A 187 -0.96 8.17 -1.49
CA VAL A 187 -0.29 7.62 -2.67
C VAL A 187 -0.73 6.19 -2.90
N ASN A 188 -1.17 5.89 -4.12
CA ASN A 188 -1.49 4.53 -4.54
C ASN A 188 -0.48 4.01 -5.57
N MET A 189 0.19 2.92 -5.22
CA MET A 189 1.14 2.22 -6.08
C MET A 189 0.66 0.83 -6.49
N SER A 190 -0.45 0.37 -5.92
CA SER A 190 -1.03 -0.94 -6.27
C SER A 190 -1.80 -0.87 -7.58
N VAL A 191 -1.78 -1.95 -8.33
CA VAL A 191 -2.58 -2.14 -9.54
C VAL A 191 -3.96 -2.68 -9.15
N GLY A 192 -5.02 -2.32 -9.87
CA GLY A 192 -6.32 -2.93 -9.70
C GLY A 192 -7.39 -2.07 -9.04
N GLY A 193 -7.51 -0.80 -9.42
CA GLY A 193 -8.70 0.00 -9.09
C GLY A 193 -8.73 0.62 -7.69
N TYR A 194 -7.66 0.47 -6.93
CA TYR A 194 -7.55 1.00 -5.56
C TYR A 194 -7.23 2.50 -5.50
N GLY A 195 -6.86 3.08 -6.61
CA GLY A 195 -6.66 4.52 -6.77
C GLY A 195 -7.94 5.29 -7.07
N GLU A 196 -9.08 4.60 -7.16
CA GLU A 196 -10.33 5.28 -7.41
C GLU A 196 -10.72 6.15 -6.21
N ARG A 197 -11.10 7.37 -6.54
CA ARG A 197 -11.67 8.30 -5.58
C ARG A 197 -12.92 7.72 -4.93
N GLY A 198 -13.06 7.91 -3.62
CA GLY A 198 -14.29 7.62 -2.89
C GLY A 198 -15.47 8.51 -3.34
N ALA A 199 -16.67 8.15 -2.89
CA ALA A 199 -17.89 8.86 -3.26
C ALA A 199 -18.16 10.15 -2.44
N ASP A 200 -17.38 10.42 -1.39
CA ASP A 200 -17.55 11.62 -0.56
C ASP A 200 -17.06 12.88 -1.29
N GLY A 201 -18.00 13.57 -1.94
CA GLY A 201 -17.71 14.81 -2.67
C GLY A 201 -17.34 16.02 -1.80
N SER A 202 -17.43 15.91 -0.47
CA SER A 202 -17.08 16.98 0.46
C SER A 202 -15.58 17.02 0.78
N LEU A 203 -14.82 16.01 0.35
CA LEU A 203 -13.39 15.93 0.65
C LEU A 203 -12.56 16.92 -0.19
N PRO A 204 -11.55 17.56 0.40
CA PRO A 204 -10.63 18.38 -0.35
C PRO A 204 -9.84 17.49 -1.33
N PRO A 205 -9.60 17.97 -2.56
CA PRO A 205 -8.86 17.20 -3.56
C PRO A 205 -7.47 16.71 -3.12
N SER A 206 -6.83 17.35 -2.13
CA SER A 206 -5.50 16.94 -1.59
C SER A 206 -5.48 15.55 -0.98
N VAL A 207 -6.61 15.03 -0.51
CA VAL A 207 -6.66 13.70 0.11
C VAL A 207 -6.86 12.57 -0.90
N TYR A 208 -7.16 12.91 -2.17
CA TYR A 208 -7.30 11.88 -3.19
C TYR A 208 -5.95 11.27 -3.55
N ALA A 209 -5.98 9.99 -3.93
CA ALA A 209 -4.77 9.26 -4.22
C ALA A 209 -4.03 9.79 -5.44
N GLU A 210 -2.73 10.05 -5.28
CA GLU A 210 -1.81 10.16 -6.42
C GLU A 210 -1.41 8.74 -6.85
N THR A 211 -1.60 8.43 -8.13
CA THR A 211 -1.30 7.10 -8.67
C THR A 211 0.12 7.04 -9.20
N VAL A 212 0.90 6.09 -8.69
CA VAL A 212 2.29 5.84 -9.08
C VAL A 212 2.41 4.46 -9.70
N THR A 213 2.64 4.40 -11.01
CA THR A 213 2.72 3.15 -11.77
C THR A 213 4.12 2.54 -11.82
N SER A 214 5.16 3.32 -11.56
CA SER A 214 6.55 2.87 -11.60
C SER A 214 7.32 3.43 -10.39
N PRO A 215 7.22 2.80 -9.21
CA PRO A 215 7.77 3.33 -7.97
C PRO A 215 9.25 3.66 -8.03
N SER A 216 10.05 2.84 -8.69
CA SER A 216 11.50 3.02 -8.79
C SER A 216 11.91 4.18 -9.69
N LEU A 217 11.08 4.56 -10.67
CA LEU A 217 11.37 5.63 -11.64
C LEU A 217 10.60 6.92 -11.38
N TRP A 218 9.49 6.83 -10.66
CA TRP A 218 8.60 7.96 -10.41
C TRP A 218 9.32 9.19 -9.81
N PRO A 219 10.28 9.03 -8.86
CA PRO A 219 10.99 10.19 -8.30
C PRO A 219 11.71 11.04 -9.35
N LEU A 220 12.17 10.42 -10.43
CA LEU A 220 12.84 11.15 -11.53
C LEU A 220 11.88 12.05 -12.32
N GLY A 221 10.58 11.82 -12.22
CA GLY A 221 9.53 12.66 -12.84
C GLY A 221 9.16 13.89 -12.03
N LEU A 222 9.57 13.98 -10.77
CA LEU A 222 9.25 15.10 -9.89
C LEU A 222 10.07 16.34 -10.24
N ASP A 223 9.52 17.51 -9.96
CA ASP A 223 10.24 18.77 -10.06
C ASP A 223 11.01 19.09 -8.76
N GLY A 224 11.98 20.01 -8.84
CA GLY A 224 12.62 20.63 -7.69
C GLY A 224 13.96 20.06 -7.26
N ALA A 225 14.63 19.25 -8.08
CA ALA A 225 16.02 18.89 -7.79
C ALA A 225 16.95 20.09 -7.95
N LYS A 226 17.76 20.34 -6.94
CA LYS A 226 18.83 21.35 -7.03
C LYS A 226 19.93 20.87 -7.97
N GLY A 227 20.39 21.76 -8.85
CA GLY A 227 21.58 21.51 -9.66
C GLY A 227 21.37 20.61 -10.87
N ILE A 228 20.14 20.41 -11.35
CA ILE A 228 19.90 19.71 -12.62
C ILE A 228 20.66 20.42 -13.73
N GLN A 229 21.57 19.70 -14.37
CA GLN A 229 22.38 20.25 -15.44
C GLN A 229 21.52 20.69 -16.64
N GLY A 230 21.66 21.95 -17.07
CA GLY A 230 20.89 22.53 -18.16
C GLY A 230 19.52 23.07 -17.72
N ALA A 231 19.14 22.96 -16.46
CA ALA A 231 18.00 23.70 -15.94
C ALA A 231 18.32 25.21 -15.88
N PRO A 232 17.35 26.09 -16.17
CA PRO A 232 17.55 27.53 -16.00
C PRO A 232 17.89 27.86 -14.54
N PRO A 233 18.68 28.91 -14.30
CA PRO A 233 18.89 29.41 -12.94
C PRO A 233 17.55 29.73 -12.25
N ARG A 234 17.48 29.51 -10.94
CA ARG A 234 16.24 29.65 -10.19
C ARG A 234 15.62 31.05 -10.28
N ASP A 235 16.45 32.08 -10.21
CA ASP A 235 16.05 33.48 -10.37
C ASP A 235 15.37 33.71 -11.72
N VAL A 236 15.87 33.09 -12.79
CA VAL A 236 15.28 33.17 -14.14
C VAL A 236 13.92 32.46 -14.16
N VAL A 237 13.79 31.31 -13.51
CA VAL A 237 12.50 30.58 -13.39
C VAL A 237 11.50 31.42 -12.61
N GLU A 238 11.91 32.01 -11.49
CA GLU A 238 11.06 32.89 -10.67
C GLU A 238 10.62 34.14 -11.43
N LEU A 239 11.53 34.76 -12.18
CA LEU A 239 11.20 35.90 -13.03
C LEU A 239 10.21 35.51 -14.13
N ALA A 240 10.42 34.39 -14.80
CA ALA A 240 9.50 33.87 -15.82
C ALA A 240 8.11 33.57 -15.26
N ARG A 241 8.03 33.01 -14.05
CA ARG A 241 6.76 32.76 -13.35
C ARG A 241 6.03 34.04 -13.00
N LYS A 242 6.77 35.04 -12.49
CA LYS A 242 6.21 36.37 -12.20
C LYS A 242 5.65 37.02 -13.45
N ALA A 243 6.42 37.05 -14.53
CA ALA A 243 5.97 37.59 -15.81
C ALA A 243 4.73 36.83 -16.35
N ARG A 244 4.71 35.52 -16.24
CA ARG A 244 3.54 34.72 -16.62
C ARG A 244 2.33 35.05 -15.77
N ALA A 245 2.46 35.15 -14.45
CA ALA A 245 1.36 35.50 -13.57
C ALA A 245 0.78 36.89 -13.87
N GLU A 246 1.63 37.86 -14.20
CA GLU A 246 1.24 39.22 -14.62
C GLU A 246 0.47 39.20 -15.97
N LEU A 247 0.97 38.42 -16.95
CA LEU A 247 0.30 38.23 -18.23
C LEU A 247 -1.04 37.53 -18.07
N ASP A 248 -1.11 36.44 -17.28
CA ASP A 248 -2.32 35.72 -17.01
C ASP A 248 -3.37 36.58 -16.30
N ALA A 249 -2.94 37.43 -15.35
CA ALA A 249 -3.82 38.35 -14.63
C ALA A 249 -4.38 39.45 -15.51
N SER A 250 -3.60 39.95 -16.48
CA SER A 250 -3.99 41.02 -17.41
C SER A 250 -4.69 40.51 -18.68
N SER A 251 -4.67 39.21 -18.94
CA SER A 251 -5.31 38.60 -20.11
C SER A 251 -6.84 38.74 -20.08
N VAL A 252 -7.45 38.77 -21.25
CA VAL A 252 -8.93 38.76 -21.35
C VAL A 252 -9.52 37.53 -20.65
N PHE A 253 -8.86 36.38 -20.80
CA PHE A 253 -9.27 35.16 -20.11
C PHE A 253 -9.14 35.29 -18.58
N GLY A 254 -7.99 35.75 -18.11
CA GLY A 254 -7.69 35.94 -16.69
C GLY A 254 -8.62 36.92 -16.00
N THR A 255 -8.97 38.02 -16.66
CA THR A 255 -9.91 39.03 -16.14
C THR A 255 -11.36 38.58 -16.19
N THR A 256 -11.78 37.87 -17.26
CA THR A 256 -13.16 37.36 -17.42
C THR A 256 -13.49 36.29 -16.39
N PHE A 257 -12.54 35.39 -16.10
CA PHE A 257 -12.78 34.23 -15.22
C PHE A 257 -12.11 34.36 -13.84
N GLN A 258 -11.63 35.56 -13.46
CA GLN A 258 -10.90 35.78 -12.20
C GLN A 258 -11.63 35.27 -10.95
N ASP A 259 -12.98 35.34 -10.95
CA ASP A 259 -13.83 34.95 -9.84
C ASP A 259 -14.33 33.50 -9.92
N ALA A 260 -14.06 32.82 -11.03
CA ALA A 260 -14.41 31.42 -11.17
C ALA A 260 -13.58 30.54 -10.22
N ASP A 261 -14.26 29.65 -9.47
CA ASP A 261 -13.61 28.75 -8.50
C ASP A 261 -12.52 27.89 -9.11
N ALA A 262 -12.69 27.44 -10.36
CA ALA A 262 -11.68 26.71 -11.09
C ALA A 262 -10.39 27.53 -11.32
N MET A 263 -10.54 28.82 -11.64
CA MET A 263 -9.41 29.73 -11.85
C MET A 263 -8.71 30.07 -10.54
N LYS A 264 -9.47 30.32 -9.48
CA LYS A 264 -8.93 30.54 -8.15
C LYS A 264 -8.12 29.32 -7.68
N ARG A 265 -8.66 28.12 -7.85
CA ARG A 265 -7.97 26.86 -7.55
C ARG A 265 -6.69 26.70 -8.37
N TRP A 266 -6.73 26.93 -9.67
CA TRP A 266 -5.56 26.82 -10.55
C TRP A 266 -4.43 27.78 -10.15
N ARG A 267 -4.75 29.06 -9.89
CA ARG A 267 -3.77 30.07 -9.47
C ARG A 267 -3.09 29.72 -8.15
N ALA A 268 -3.86 29.25 -7.18
CA ALA A 268 -3.30 28.86 -5.89
C ALA A 268 -2.48 27.55 -6.00
N GLN A 269 -2.85 26.58 -6.86
CA GLN A 269 -2.01 25.42 -7.17
C GLN A 269 -0.63 25.82 -7.74
N GLN A 270 -0.59 26.83 -8.60
CA GLN A 270 0.67 27.35 -9.11
C GLN A 270 1.53 28.01 -8.02
N ALA A 271 0.91 28.70 -7.08
CA ALA A 271 1.63 29.31 -5.95
C ALA A 271 2.20 28.25 -4.99
N ASP A 272 1.47 27.15 -4.77
CA ASP A 272 1.92 26.08 -3.88
C ASP A 272 2.96 25.14 -4.50
N SER A 273 3.03 25.04 -5.82
CA SER A 273 4.06 24.23 -6.50
C SER A 273 5.49 24.64 -6.15
N THR A 274 5.71 25.92 -5.82
CA THR A 274 7.02 26.45 -5.40
C THR A 274 7.49 25.86 -4.07
N LYS A 275 6.59 25.48 -3.19
CA LYS A 275 6.92 24.85 -1.90
C LYS A 275 7.49 23.44 -2.08
N LEU A 276 6.96 22.66 -3.04
CA LEU A 276 7.45 21.31 -3.34
C LEU A 276 8.87 21.33 -3.93
N GLU A 277 9.15 22.29 -4.79
CA GLU A 277 10.47 22.43 -5.41
C GLU A 277 11.58 22.68 -4.38
N THR A 278 11.24 23.31 -3.22
CA THR A 278 12.21 23.56 -2.16
C THR A 278 12.54 22.30 -1.34
N GLN A 279 11.76 21.23 -1.46
CA GLN A 279 11.91 20.02 -0.66
C GLN A 279 12.89 19.00 -1.24
N ASP A 280 13.37 19.21 -2.47
CA ASP A 280 14.29 18.31 -3.18
C ASP A 280 13.79 16.84 -3.17
N LEU A 281 12.52 16.66 -3.52
CA LEU A 281 11.86 15.35 -3.47
C LEU A 281 12.51 14.35 -4.41
N ILE A 282 13.06 14.80 -5.55
CA ILE A 282 13.75 13.90 -6.47
C ILE A 282 14.88 13.17 -5.74
N THR A 283 15.80 13.92 -5.11
CA THR A 283 16.92 13.32 -4.40
C THR A 283 16.47 12.49 -3.21
N ARG A 284 15.52 12.99 -2.41
CA ARG A 284 15.06 12.30 -1.20
C ARG A 284 14.40 10.96 -1.48
N LEU A 285 13.64 10.87 -2.57
CA LEU A 285 12.86 9.67 -2.91
C LEU A 285 13.55 8.74 -3.92
N ASN A 286 14.65 9.18 -4.55
CA ASN A 286 15.31 8.40 -5.57
C ASN A 286 16.20 7.31 -4.98
N VAL A 287 15.82 6.05 -5.16
CA VAL A 287 16.57 4.88 -4.69
C VAL A 287 17.63 4.42 -5.68
N LEU A 288 17.54 4.84 -6.96
CA LEU A 288 18.46 4.40 -8.00
C LEU A 288 19.91 4.79 -7.68
N PRO A 289 20.88 3.88 -7.84
CA PRO A 289 22.29 4.21 -7.75
C PRO A 289 22.76 4.96 -9.00
N ASN A 290 23.82 5.74 -8.86
CA ASN A 290 24.50 6.31 -10.02
C ASN A 290 25.42 5.22 -10.62
N MET A 291 25.05 4.69 -11.79
CA MET A 291 25.78 3.64 -12.51
C MET A 291 26.02 4.05 -13.97
N PRO A 292 27.02 4.86 -14.29
CA PRO A 292 27.35 5.16 -15.66
C PRO A 292 27.84 3.89 -16.40
N PRO A 293 27.47 3.72 -17.69
CA PRO A 293 26.66 4.60 -18.53
C PRO A 293 25.16 4.36 -18.44
N GLN A 294 24.69 3.35 -17.68
CA GLN A 294 23.30 2.88 -17.64
C GLN A 294 22.38 3.87 -16.93
N ILE A 295 22.80 4.35 -15.76
CA ILE A 295 22.04 5.28 -14.90
C ILE A 295 22.96 6.45 -14.53
N PRO A 296 23.23 7.39 -15.45
CA PRO A 296 24.18 8.47 -15.22
C PRO A 296 23.55 9.65 -14.47
N LEU A 297 23.04 9.44 -13.26
CA LEU A 297 22.32 10.43 -12.45
C LEU A 297 23.11 11.72 -12.29
N THR A 298 24.40 11.64 -11.97
CA THR A 298 25.26 12.80 -11.73
C THR A 298 25.48 13.66 -12.97
N GLN A 299 25.38 13.09 -14.19
CA GLN A 299 25.46 13.87 -15.43
C GLN A 299 24.26 14.83 -15.59
N PHE A 300 23.16 14.57 -14.88
CA PHE A 300 21.95 15.38 -14.89
C PHE A 300 21.79 16.19 -13.60
N GLY A 301 22.82 16.23 -12.75
CA GLY A 301 22.76 16.90 -11.46
C GLY A 301 21.82 16.20 -10.45
N LEU A 302 21.50 14.93 -10.69
CA LEU A 302 20.67 14.12 -9.81
C LEU A 302 21.53 13.28 -8.87
N GLY A 303 20.98 12.96 -7.70
CA GLY A 303 21.59 12.07 -6.73
C GLY A 303 20.64 10.96 -6.29
N SER A 304 21.22 9.97 -5.63
CA SER A 304 20.45 8.96 -4.89
C SER A 304 20.05 9.53 -3.52
N SER A 305 18.95 9.04 -2.96
CA SER A 305 18.56 9.36 -1.59
C SER A 305 19.72 9.09 -0.62
N PRO A 306 19.90 9.91 0.44
CA PRO A 306 20.82 9.60 1.52
C PRO A 306 20.55 8.23 2.14
N ASP A 307 19.30 7.77 2.11
CA ASP A 307 18.89 6.43 2.56
C ASP A 307 18.94 5.36 1.46
N GLY A 308 19.32 5.74 0.23
CA GLY A 308 19.26 4.85 -0.93
C GLY A 308 20.03 3.55 -0.74
N ALA A 309 21.21 3.58 -0.12
CA ALA A 309 22.00 2.37 0.17
C ALA A 309 21.28 1.44 1.17
N LYS A 310 20.76 1.99 2.28
CA LYS A 310 20.00 1.26 3.31
C LYS A 310 18.75 0.62 2.71
N VAL A 311 18.03 1.36 1.87
CA VAL A 311 16.79 0.89 1.23
C VAL A 311 17.08 -0.20 0.20
N ARG A 312 18.14 -0.05 -0.62
CA ARG A 312 18.57 -1.10 -1.56
C ARG A 312 19.05 -2.38 -0.86
N GLN A 313 19.67 -2.24 0.30
CA GLN A 313 20.06 -3.41 1.11
C GLN A 313 18.82 -4.17 1.62
N ALA A 314 17.78 -3.46 2.05
CA ALA A 314 16.54 -4.08 2.50
C ALA A 314 15.73 -4.68 1.33
N PHE A 315 15.69 -3.97 0.22
CA PHE A 315 14.92 -4.32 -0.98
C PHE A 315 15.86 -4.45 -2.19
N PRO A 316 16.64 -5.53 -2.29
CA PRO A 316 17.63 -5.68 -3.36
C PRO A 316 17.02 -5.81 -4.76
N ALA A 317 15.79 -6.30 -4.86
CA ALA A 317 15.06 -6.43 -6.13
C ALA A 317 14.14 -5.24 -6.41
N PHE A 318 14.32 -4.09 -5.75
CA PHE A 318 13.41 -2.93 -5.83
C PHE A 318 13.17 -2.41 -7.27
N PHE A 319 14.06 -2.70 -8.18
CA PHE A 319 13.97 -2.27 -9.58
C PHE A 319 13.26 -3.30 -10.46
N GLU A 320 13.55 -4.58 -10.23
CA GLU A 320 12.99 -5.70 -11.00
C GLU A 320 11.65 -6.17 -10.45
N ASP A 321 11.46 -6.08 -9.12
CA ASP A 321 10.22 -6.41 -8.44
C ASP A 321 9.46 -5.14 -8.03
N PRO A 322 8.38 -4.78 -8.73
CA PRO A 322 7.57 -3.61 -8.40
C PRO A 322 7.06 -3.61 -6.96
N PHE A 323 6.81 -4.76 -6.34
CA PHE A 323 6.33 -4.81 -4.96
C PHE A 323 7.42 -4.42 -3.95
N GLU A 324 8.67 -4.86 -4.16
CA GLU A 324 9.79 -4.33 -3.38
C GLU A 324 10.03 -2.83 -3.67
N GLY A 325 9.87 -2.41 -4.92
CA GLY A 325 9.96 -0.99 -5.30
C GLY A 325 8.90 -0.12 -4.61
N GLN A 326 7.67 -0.62 -4.52
CA GLN A 326 6.58 0.03 -3.78
C GLN A 326 6.89 0.16 -2.28
N ALA A 327 7.38 -0.90 -1.66
CA ALA A 327 7.75 -0.90 -0.24
C ALA A 327 8.92 0.06 0.05
N ALA A 328 9.92 0.09 -0.83
CA ALA A 328 11.05 1.01 -0.76
C ALA A 328 10.58 2.47 -0.81
N LEU A 329 9.71 2.79 -1.76
CA LEU A 329 9.17 4.14 -1.89
C LEU A 329 8.23 4.49 -0.72
N ALA A 330 7.40 3.57 -0.23
CA ALA A 330 6.52 3.79 0.92
C ALA A 330 7.31 4.20 2.17
N PHE A 331 8.43 3.53 2.46
CA PHE A 331 9.31 3.91 3.56
C PHE A 331 9.83 5.34 3.40
N LEU A 332 10.32 5.72 2.22
CA LEU A 332 10.84 7.06 1.98
C LEU A 332 9.75 8.13 2.04
N LEU A 333 8.55 7.85 1.52
CA LEU A 333 7.41 8.77 1.59
C LEU A 333 7.04 9.10 3.06
N PHE A 334 7.10 8.13 3.94
CA PHE A 334 6.84 8.35 5.37
C PHE A 334 8.02 9.04 6.08
N LYS A 335 9.25 8.57 5.83
CA LYS A 335 10.45 9.16 6.42
C LYS A 335 10.57 10.65 6.11
N TYR A 336 10.35 11.03 4.86
CA TYR A 336 10.47 12.42 4.42
C TYR A 336 9.17 13.23 4.54
N ARG A 337 8.16 12.68 5.24
CA ARG A 337 6.88 13.38 5.49
C ARG A 337 6.18 13.83 4.20
N VAL A 338 6.22 12.98 3.18
CA VAL A 338 5.57 13.24 1.90
C VAL A 338 4.14 12.71 1.90
N SER A 339 3.91 11.55 2.53
CA SER A 339 2.59 10.91 2.60
C SER A 339 2.28 10.41 4.02
N VAL A 340 1.00 10.23 4.32
CA VAL A 340 0.50 9.55 5.53
C VAL A 340 -0.28 8.28 5.22
N ALA A 341 -0.77 8.13 3.98
CA ALA A 341 -1.46 6.92 3.52
C ALA A 341 -0.83 6.44 2.22
N VAL A 342 -0.46 5.17 2.18
CA VAL A 342 0.14 4.55 1.00
C VAL A 342 -0.52 3.19 0.76
N THR A 343 -0.95 2.95 -0.50
CA THR A 343 -1.44 1.64 -0.93
C THR A 343 -0.40 0.97 -1.80
N ILE A 344 0.00 -0.23 -1.41
CA ILE A 344 0.93 -1.09 -2.14
C ILE A 344 0.30 -2.47 -2.37
N GLY A 345 0.87 -3.28 -3.24
CA GLY A 345 0.41 -4.65 -3.43
C GLY A 345 1.11 -5.34 -4.59
N PRO A 346 1.16 -6.67 -4.58
CA PRO A 346 1.70 -7.41 -5.70
C PRO A 346 0.86 -7.18 -6.95
N ASP A 347 1.55 -6.93 -8.06
CA ASP A 347 0.93 -6.69 -9.37
C ASP A 347 0.58 -7.99 -10.09
N PHE A 348 -0.46 -7.94 -10.93
CA PHE A 348 -0.85 -9.03 -11.82
C PHE A 348 0.10 -9.21 -13.03
N ASN A 349 0.92 -8.23 -13.35
CA ASN A 349 1.72 -8.19 -14.58
C ASN A 349 3.24 -8.25 -14.35
N VAL A 350 3.70 -8.67 -13.18
CA VAL A 350 5.13 -8.71 -12.88
C VAL A 350 5.80 -9.87 -13.62
N LYS A 351 6.70 -9.54 -14.51
CA LYS A 351 7.77 -10.46 -14.94
C LYS A 351 8.81 -10.46 -13.82
N LEU A 352 8.81 -11.51 -13.04
CA LEU A 352 9.84 -11.71 -12.04
C LEU A 352 11.16 -11.97 -12.75
N GLY A 353 12.16 -11.14 -12.44
CA GLY A 353 13.41 -11.02 -13.18
C GLY A 353 14.03 -12.37 -13.55
N GLY A 354 14.32 -12.55 -14.83
CA GLY A 354 15.01 -13.71 -15.35
C GLY A 354 14.20 -15.02 -15.40
N ALA A 355 12.94 -15.03 -15.03
CA ALA A 355 12.09 -16.21 -15.11
C ALA A 355 11.73 -16.56 -16.54
N THR A 356 12.62 -17.25 -17.20
CA THR A 356 12.34 -17.97 -18.43
C THR A 356 11.63 -19.26 -18.06
N GLY A 357 10.35 -19.41 -18.42
CA GLY A 357 9.64 -20.68 -18.30
C GLY A 357 8.32 -20.70 -17.55
N LEU A 358 7.97 -19.65 -16.81
CA LEU A 358 6.63 -19.50 -16.24
C LEU A 358 5.81 -18.56 -17.12
N ALA A 359 4.88 -19.11 -17.90
CA ALA A 359 4.00 -18.33 -18.76
C ALA A 359 3.12 -17.36 -17.95
N ASN A 360 2.74 -17.74 -16.71
CA ASN A 360 1.94 -16.97 -15.77
C ASN A 360 2.46 -17.22 -14.35
N PRO A 361 3.45 -16.45 -13.86
CA PRO A 361 3.81 -16.54 -12.45
C PRO A 361 2.62 -16.11 -11.59
N PRO A 362 2.45 -16.67 -10.36
CA PRO A 362 1.38 -16.29 -9.45
C PRO A 362 1.65 -14.87 -8.94
N LEU A 363 1.09 -13.89 -9.64
CA LEU A 363 1.38 -12.47 -9.41
C LEU A 363 0.58 -11.90 -8.27
N ALA A 364 -0.56 -12.50 -8.01
CA ALA A 364 -1.43 -12.26 -6.90
C ALA A 364 -2.10 -13.59 -6.52
N PHE A 365 -2.93 -13.57 -5.51
CA PHE A 365 -3.62 -14.77 -5.03
C PHE A 365 -4.55 -15.42 -6.06
N ASP A 366 -4.80 -14.78 -7.19
CA ASP A 366 -5.65 -15.31 -8.28
C ASP A 366 -5.08 -16.57 -8.93
N TYR A 367 -3.77 -16.80 -8.79
CA TYR A 367 -3.16 -18.07 -9.19
C TYR A 367 -3.78 -19.28 -8.48
N SER A 368 -4.46 -19.08 -7.36
CA SER A 368 -5.23 -20.08 -6.65
C SER A 368 -6.33 -20.75 -7.49
N HIS A 369 -6.72 -20.16 -8.62
CA HIS A 369 -7.60 -20.83 -9.58
C HIS A 369 -6.98 -22.10 -10.18
N ASN A 370 -5.65 -22.16 -10.27
CA ASN A 370 -4.91 -23.30 -10.82
C ASN A 370 -4.33 -24.16 -9.70
N ASP A 371 -3.52 -23.55 -8.83
CA ASP A 371 -2.78 -24.22 -7.77
C ASP A 371 -2.97 -23.45 -6.46
N HIS A 372 -4.01 -23.80 -5.71
CA HIS A 372 -4.45 -23.03 -4.55
C HIS A 372 -3.38 -22.95 -3.46
N ARG A 373 -2.91 -24.11 -2.99
CA ARG A 373 -1.99 -24.14 -1.84
C ARG A 373 -0.61 -23.57 -2.19
N SER A 374 -0.13 -23.88 -3.37
CA SER A 374 1.13 -23.30 -3.87
C SER A 374 1.02 -21.79 -4.04
N GLY A 375 -0.07 -21.31 -4.64
CA GLY A 375 -0.33 -19.89 -4.82
C GLY A 375 -0.43 -19.14 -3.50
N GLN A 376 -1.24 -19.66 -2.56
CA GLN A 376 -1.41 -19.06 -1.24
C GLN A 376 -0.07 -19.02 -0.46
N ALA A 377 0.62 -20.15 -0.37
CA ALA A 377 1.89 -20.22 0.35
C ALA A 377 2.94 -19.27 -0.21
N PHE A 378 3.08 -19.20 -1.54
CA PHE A 378 4.02 -18.32 -2.21
C PHE A 378 3.68 -16.85 -1.96
N MET A 379 2.43 -16.46 -2.18
CA MET A 379 2.02 -15.06 -2.07
C MET A 379 2.05 -14.56 -0.62
N TRP A 380 1.63 -15.38 0.35
CA TRP A 380 1.78 -15.04 1.75
C TRP A 380 3.26 -14.87 2.15
N ALA A 381 4.12 -15.81 1.78
CA ALA A 381 5.53 -15.70 2.08
C ALA A 381 6.17 -14.45 1.43
N ARG A 382 5.76 -14.08 0.21
CA ARG A 382 6.20 -12.85 -0.46
C ARG A 382 5.75 -11.59 0.28
N ILE A 383 4.47 -11.51 0.67
CA ILE A 383 3.94 -10.37 1.43
C ILE A 383 4.65 -10.28 2.78
N LEU A 384 4.71 -11.38 3.53
CA LEU A 384 5.32 -11.39 4.87
C LEU A 384 6.81 -11.03 4.82
N GLY A 385 7.55 -11.49 3.80
CA GLY A 385 8.95 -11.13 3.60
C GLY A 385 9.15 -9.64 3.33
N THR A 386 8.33 -9.04 2.49
CA THR A 386 8.37 -7.60 2.22
C THR A 386 7.97 -6.79 3.45
N VAL A 387 6.94 -7.23 4.17
CA VAL A 387 6.48 -6.60 5.42
C VAL A 387 7.55 -6.68 6.51
N ASP A 388 8.23 -7.80 6.68
CA ASP A 388 9.33 -7.96 7.66
C ASP A 388 10.45 -6.96 7.42
N LYS A 389 10.88 -6.81 6.17
CA LYS A 389 11.89 -5.82 5.76
C LYS A 389 11.42 -4.39 6.03
N LEU A 390 10.16 -4.10 5.70
CA LEU A 390 9.57 -2.77 5.89
C LEU A 390 9.44 -2.41 7.37
N ILE A 391 8.93 -3.31 8.22
CA ILE A 391 8.86 -3.11 9.67
C ILE A 391 10.26 -2.90 10.25
N THR A 392 11.25 -3.67 9.78
CA THR A 392 12.65 -3.51 10.23
C THR A 392 13.17 -2.11 9.94
N LEU A 393 12.91 -1.57 8.73
CA LEU A 393 13.29 -0.20 8.40
C LEU A 393 12.53 0.85 9.23
N LEU A 394 11.22 0.65 9.43
CA LEU A 394 10.37 1.56 10.21
C LEU A 394 10.79 1.59 11.69
N LYS A 395 11.12 0.45 12.29
CA LYS A 395 11.64 0.35 13.67
C LYS A 395 13.00 1.03 13.84
N ALA A 396 13.84 0.95 12.81
CA ALA A 396 15.19 1.55 12.83
C ALA A 396 15.16 3.07 12.54
N GLU A 397 14.05 3.63 12.09
CA GLU A 397 13.95 5.04 11.73
C GLU A 397 13.28 5.84 12.85
N PRO A 398 14.00 6.79 13.47
CA PRO A 398 13.41 7.65 14.50
C PRO A 398 12.29 8.52 13.93
N PHE A 399 11.16 8.54 14.61
CA PHE A 399 10.09 9.51 14.38
C PHE A 399 10.32 10.77 15.23
N ASP A 400 10.62 10.59 16.49
CA ASP A 400 10.88 11.66 17.45
C ASP A 400 12.09 11.28 18.32
N MET A 401 13.22 11.97 18.10
CA MET A 401 14.45 11.74 18.83
C MET A 401 14.34 12.05 20.34
N ALA A 402 13.43 12.96 20.72
CA ALA A 402 13.29 13.36 22.11
C ALA A 402 12.55 12.30 22.93
N THR A 403 11.62 11.59 22.33
CA THR A 403 10.83 10.53 22.99
C THR A 403 11.38 9.13 22.73
N GLY A 404 12.26 8.97 21.76
CA GLY A 404 12.74 7.67 21.29
C GLY A 404 11.72 6.92 20.42
N GLU A 405 10.63 7.57 20.04
CA GLU A 405 9.56 7.01 19.20
C GLU A 405 10.08 6.76 17.78
N SER A 406 9.84 5.56 17.23
CA SER A 406 10.20 5.18 15.88
C SER A 406 9.04 5.44 14.88
N LEU A 407 9.32 5.38 13.58
CA LEU A 407 8.26 5.39 12.58
C LEU A 407 7.30 4.22 12.74
N TRP A 408 7.76 3.06 13.23
CA TRP A 408 6.91 1.90 13.48
C TRP A 408 5.85 2.17 14.54
N ASP A 409 6.17 2.88 15.59
CA ASP A 409 5.23 3.20 16.68
C ASP A 409 4.04 4.05 16.20
N ARG A 410 4.16 4.65 15.03
CA ARG A 410 3.15 5.50 14.38
C ARG A 410 2.56 4.90 13.11
N THR A 411 2.97 3.70 12.71
CA THR A 411 2.56 3.07 11.44
C THR A 411 1.63 1.89 11.70
N LEU A 412 0.54 1.82 10.94
CA LEU A 412 -0.31 0.64 10.84
C LEU A 412 -0.22 0.07 9.43
N ILE A 413 0.11 -1.22 9.34
CA ILE A 413 0.05 -1.99 8.10
C ILE A 413 -1.23 -2.81 8.11
N TYR A 414 -2.09 -2.60 7.12
CA TYR A 414 -3.34 -3.30 6.91
C TYR A 414 -3.25 -4.16 5.65
N VAL A 415 -3.17 -5.48 5.81
CA VAL A 415 -3.20 -6.44 4.69
C VAL A 415 -4.65 -6.84 4.48
N ALA A 416 -5.19 -6.41 3.35
CA ALA A 416 -6.59 -6.59 2.99
C ALA A 416 -6.71 -7.33 1.66
N THR A 417 -7.71 -8.16 1.54
CA THR A 417 -8.03 -8.89 0.31
C THR A 417 -9.46 -8.58 -0.15
N ASP A 418 -9.72 -8.77 -1.42
CA ASP A 418 -11.04 -8.54 -2.02
C ASP A 418 -12.07 -9.56 -1.51
N PHE A 419 -11.74 -10.85 -1.50
CA PHE A 419 -12.58 -11.94 -1.03
C PHE A 419 -11.69 -13.11 -0.55
N GLY A 420 -12.32 -14.17 -0.08
CA GLY A 420 -11.63 -15.42 0.25
C GLY A 420 -11.65 -16.43 -0.89
N ARG A 421 -11.24 -17.65 -0.59
CA ARG A 421 -11.17 -18.74 -1.55
C ARG A 421 -12.10 -19.89 -1.15
N THR A 422 -12.59 -20.63 -2.15
CA THR A 422 -13.49 -21.77 -1.94
C THR A 422 -12.91 -22.73 -0.91
N ARG A 423 -13.71 -23.03 0.10
CA ARG A 423 -13.36 -23.94 1.19
C ARG A 423 -13.28 -25.41 0.80
N ASN A 424 -13.93 -25.78 -0.31
CA ASN A 424 -14.02 -27.17 -0.75
C ASN A 424 -12.81 -27.54 -1.62
N ARG A 425 -12.33 -28.76 -1.42
CA ARG A 425 -11.31 -29.38 -2.28
C ARG A 425 -11.79 -30.77 -2.74
N PRO A 426 -11.25 -31.33 -3.85
CA PRO A 426 -11.41 -32.73 -4.17
C PRO A 426 -10.88 -33.62 -3.04
N ASP A 427 -11.48 -34.80 -2.86
CA ASP A 427 -11.16 -35.68 -1.74
C ASP A 427 -9.64 -35.89 -1.55
N ASN A 428 -9.14 -35.39 -0.42
CA ASN A 428 -7.73 -35.44 -0.02
C ASN A 428 -6.72 -34.86 -1.01
N ALA A 429 -7.15 -34.04 -1.98
CA ALA A 429 -6.22 -33.43 -2.91
C ALA A 429 -5.16 -32.60 -2.19
N ALA A 430 -3.90 -32.86 -2.45
CA ALA A 430 -2.77 -32.10 -1.90
C ALA A 430 -2.68 -30.71 -2.54
N GLU A 431 -3.06 -30.59 -3.80
CA GLU A 431 -3.16 -29.35 -4.56
C GLU A 431 -4.46 -29.36 -5.38
N PHE A 432 -5.09 -28.19 -5.54
CA PHE A 432 -6.36 -28.04 -6.25
C PHE A 432 -6.56 -26.62 -6.71
N GLY A 433 -7.43 -26.42 -7.70
CA GLY A 433 -7.91 -25.10 -8.08
C GLY A 433 -9.07 -24.66 -7.18
N SER A 434 -9.11 -23.39 -6.80
CA SER A 434 -10.19 -22.81 -6.00
C SER A 434 -10.86 -21.62 -6.68
N GLY A 435 -12.17 -21.51 -6.49
CA GLY A 435 -12.97 -20.36 -6.88
C GLY A 435 -12.94 -19.23 -5.85
N HIS A 436 -13.68 -18.17 -6.11
CA HIS A 436 -13.93 -17.09 -5.16
C HIS A 436 -14.96 -17.52 -4.11
N ASP A 437 -14.78 -17.04 -2.89
CA ASP A 437 -15.71 -17.29 -1.78
C ASP A 437 -15.86 -16.01 -0.94
N LEU A 438 -16.97 -15.92 -0.22
CA LEU A 438 -17.24 -14.80 0.68
C LEU A 438 -16.48 -14.91 2.02
N ASN A 439 -15.90 -16.06 2.34
CA ASN A 439 -14.99 -16.19 3.49
C ASN A 439 -13.82 -15.23 3.35
N ASN A 440 -13.62 -14.34 4.31
CA ASN A 440 -12.58 -13.35 4.21
C ASN A 440 -11.86 -13.16 5.55
N GLY A 441 -10.64 -12.63 5.48
CA GLY A 441 -9.85 -12.32 6.65
C GLY A 441 -8.78 -11.29 6.36
N PHE A 442 -8.40 -10.56 7.39
CA PHE A 442 -7.53 -9.39 7.32
C PHE A 442 -6.46 -9.47 8.39
N LEU A 443 -5.28 -8.97 8.08
CA LEU A 443 -4.17 -8.86 9.01
C LEU A 443 -3.85 -7.39 9.26
N MET A 444 -3.76 -7.01 10.52
CA MET A 444 -3.24 -5.71 10.94
C MET A 444 -1.95 -5.90 11.73
N LEU A 445 -0.98 -5.05 11.49
CA LEU A 445 0.34 -5.07 12.13
C LEU A 445 0.68 -3.66 12.60
N SER A 446 0.76 -3.46 13.89
CA SER A 446 1.11 -2.18 14.51
C SER A 446 1.21 -2.31 16.03
N PRO A 447 2.03 -1.54 16.72
CA PRO A 447 1.92 -1.37 18.18
C PRO A 447 0.60 -0.72 18.62
N MET A 448 -0.14 -0.09 17.69
CA MET A 448 -1.42 0.60 17.98
C MET A 448 -2.61 -0.35 18.02
N VAL A 449 -2.50 -1.57 17.45
CA VAL A 449 -3.59 -2.56 17.50
C VAL A 449 -3.51 -3.38 18.78
N LYS A 450 -4.62 -3.99 19.16
CA LYS A 450 -4.64 -5.01 20.21
C LYS A 450 -3.91 -6.25 19.72
N GLY A 451 -2.63 -6.32 20.03
CA GLY A 451 -1.76 -7.39 19.58
C GLY A 451 -2.18 -8.77 20.10
N ASN A 452 -1.64 -9.81 19.49
CA ASN A 452 -1.90 -11.23 19.80
C ASN A 452 -3.39 -11.58 19.85
N THR A 453 -4.18 -11.02 18.93
CA THR A 453 -5.65 -11.08 18.97
C THR A 453 -6.24 -11.59 17.64
N VAL A 454 -7.23 -12.48 17.75
CA VAL A 454 -8.13 -12.86 16.66
C VAL A 454 -9.51 -12.32 16.97
N LEU A 455 -10.07 -11.52 16.06
CA LEU A 455 -11.47 -11.09 16.10
C LEU A 455 -12.27 -11.94 15.10
N GLY A 456 -13.30 -12.63 15.59
CA GLY A 456 -14.02 -13.65 14.85
C GLY A 456 -13.34 -15.01 14.93
N GLY A 457 -13.23 -15.71 13.80
CA GLY A 457 -12.59 -17.02 13.74
C GLY A 457 -13.02 -17.85 12.54
N VAL A 458 -12.64 -19.13 12.55
CA VAL A 458 -12.97 -20.13 11.54
C VAL A 458 -13.62 -21.33 12.22
N ASP A 459 -14.78 -21.76 11.73
CA ASP A 459 -15.42 -23.01 12.16
C ASP A 459 -14.63 -24.19 11.56
N PRO A 460 -14.03 -25.04 12.39
CA PRO A 460 -13.19 -26.13 11.90
C PRO A 460 -13.97 -27.21 11.12
N LEU A 461 -15.28 -27.37 11.38
CA LEU A 461 -16.10 -28.37 10.72
C LEU A 461 -16.57 -27.95 9.32
N THR A 462 -16.49 -26.67 9.01
CA THR A 462 -16.96 -26.11 7.74
C THR A 462 -15.89 -25.28 7.02
N THR A 463 -14.83 -24.89 7.71
CA THR A 463 -13.82 -23.91 7.31
C THR A 463 -14.41 -22.54 6.91
N LEU A 464 -15.63 -22.24 7.37
CA LEU A 464 -16.25 -20.93 7.18
C LEU A 464 -15.74 -19.94 8.23
N THR A 465 -15.48 -18.73 7.81
CA THR A 465 -15.24 -17.62 8.73
C THR A 465 -16.55 -17.17 9.37
N TYR A 466 -16.46 -16.69 10.59
CA TYR A 466 -17.58 -16.07 11.30
C TYR A 466 -17.18 -14.72 11.89
N GLY A 467 -18.17 -13.88 12.18
CA GLY A 467 -17.97 -12.52 12.63
C GLY A 467 -17.68 -12.41 14.13
N PHE A 468 -17.64 -11.17 14.58
CA PHE A 468 -17.35 -10.76 15.95
C PHE A 468 -18.17 -9.51 16.32
N ASP A 469 -18.19 -9.18 17.58
CA ASP A 469 -18.66 -7.90 18.09
C ASP A 469 -17.48 -6.91 18.10
N ALA A 470 -17.57 -5.84 17.32
CA ALA A 470 -16.45 -4.90 17.10
C ALA A 470 -16.06 -4.14 18.38
N ARG A 471 -17.01 -3.92 19.29
CA ARG A 471 -16.78 -3.20 20.54
C ARG A 471 -16.11 -4.07 21.59
N THR A 472 -16.58 -5.31 21.75
CA THR A 472 -16.12 -6.20 22.81
C THR A 472 -15.04 -7.19 22.36
N GLY A 473 -14.97 -7.46 21.05
CA GLY A 473 -14.13 -8.51 20.46
C GLY A 473 -14.72 -9.90 20.59
N ALA A 474 -15.93 -10.06 21.14
CA ALA A 474 -16.55 -11.36 21.35
C ALA A 474 -16.83 -12.03 20.01
N ALA A 475 -16.30 -13.25 19.85
CA ALA A 475 -16.57 -14.08 18.67
C ALA A 475 -18.06 -14.44 18.60
N GLN A 476 -18.61 -14.48 17.37
CA GLN A 476 -20.01 -14.78 17.09
C GLN A 476 -20.11 -15.98 16.13
N PRO A 477 -19.82 -17.21 16.60
CA PRO A 477 -19.90 -18.40 15.76
C PRO A 477 -21.28 -18.55 15.11
N GLY A 478 -21.29 -18.90 13.83
CA GLY A 478 -22.53 -19.03 13.05
C GLY A 478 -23.12 -17.73 12.52
N LYS A 479 -22.60 -16.56 12.91
CA LYS A 479 -23.00 -15.29 12.33
C LYS A 479 -22.22 -15.04 11.03
N LEU A 480 -22.86 -15.31 9.93
CA LEU A 480 -22.34 -15.07 8.58
C LEU A 480 -22.73 -13.68 8.08
N THR A 481 -22.32 -12.64 8.81
CA THR A 481 -22.61 -11.25 8.42
C THR A 481 -21.34 -10.53 8.02
N THR A 482 -21.48 -9.61 7.05
CA THR A 482 -20.36 -8.76 6.66
C THR A 482 -19.99 -7.80 7.78
N ASN A 483 -18.70 -7.73 8.06
CA ASN A 483 -18.12 -6.82 9.03
C ASN A 483 -17.24 -5.74 8.35
N GLU A 484 -17.45 -5.46 7.07
CA GLU A 484 -16.66 -4.45 6.34
C GLU A 484 -16.67 -3.07 7.03
N PRO A 485 -17.83 -2.54 7.52
CA PRO A 485 -17.84 -1.30 8.30
C PRO A 485 -17.11 -1.42 9.63
N ASP A 486 -17.15 -2.58 10.29
CA ASP A 486 -16.43 -2.83 11.55
C ASP A 486 -14.92 -2.81 11.34
N LEU A 487 -14.44 -3.42 10.25
CA LEU A 487 -13.02 -3.41 9.87
C LEU A 487 -12.52 -2.02 9.54
N TYR A 488 -13.30 -1.26 8.77
CA TYR A 488 -12.99 0.14 8.44
C TYR A 488 -12.88 1.00 9.70
N SER A 489 -13.90 0.90 10.58
CA SER A 489 -13.90 1.57 11.88
C SER A 489 -12.73 1.09 12.76
N GLY A 490 -12.43 -0.21 12.74
CA GLY A 490 -11.35 -0.82 13.51
C GLY A 490 -9.98 -0.29 13.18
N VAL A 491 -9.64 -0.17 11.89
CA VAL A 491 -8.37 0.44 11.46
C VAL A 491 -8.27 1.88 11.95
N LEU A 492 -9.31 2.69 11.74
CA LEU A 492 -9.31 4.09 12.16
C LEU A 492 -9.29 4.24 13.69
N THR A 493 -10.00 3.38 14.43
CA THR A 493 -10.00 3.35 15.89
C THR A 493 -8.63 2.98 16.45
N ALA A 494 -7.98 1.97 15.90
CA ALA A 494 -6.62 1.57 16.29
C ALA A 494 -5.64 2.72 16.06
N MET A 495 -5.77 3.44 14.95
CA MET A 495 -4.98 4.64 14.68
C MET A 495 -5.36 5.84 15.56
N GLY A 496 -6.47 5.79 16.29
CA GLY A 496 -6.95 6.90 17.13
C GLY A 496 -7.50 8.07 16.31
N ALA A 497 -8.16 7.79 15.19
CA ALA A 497 -8.85 8.81 14.42
C ALA A 497 -10.08 9.34 15.16
N ASP A 498 -10.43 10.60 14.91
CA ASP A 498 -11.69 11.15 15.38
C ASP A 498 -12.84 10.65 14.49
N LEU A 499 -13.67 9.78 15.04
CA LEU A 499 -14.83 9.19 14.38
C LEU A 499 -16.16 9.85 14.77
N SER A 500 -16.11 10.95 15.50
CA SER A 500 -17.31 11.67 15.93
C SER A 500 -18.16 12.09 14.73
N GLY A 501 -19.46 11.82 14.78
CA GLY A 501 -20.38 12.12 13.69
C GLY A 501 -20.22 11.28 12.41
N SER A 502 -19.37 10.25 12.42
CA SER A 502 -19.16 9.36 11.27
C SER A 502 -20.34 8.40 11.04
N GLY A 503 -21.03 8.00 12.09
CA GLY A 503 -22.00 6.91 12.09
C GLY A 503 -21.37 5.52 12.00
N LEU A 504 -20.04 5.42 12.13
CA LEU A 504 -19.33 4.15 12.15
C LEU A 504 -19.57 3.39 13.46
N PRO A 505 -19.52 2.05 13.44
CA PRO A 505 -19.63 1.26 14.66
C PRO A 505 -18.47 1.52 15.62
N ASP A 506 -18.73 1.37 16.92
CA ASP A 506 -17.67 1.33 17.94
C ASP A 506 -16.81 0.07 17.73
N ALA A 507 -15.54 0.29 17.48
CA ALA A 507 -14.57 -0.76 17.19
C ALA A 507 -13.41 -0.78 18.21
N SER A 508 -13.71 -0.51 19.47
CA SER A 508 -12.71 -0.44 20.56
C SER A 508 -11.93 -1.74 20.76
N ALA A 509 -12.47 -2.90 20.34
CA ALA A 509 -11.74 -4.17 20.38
C ALA A 509 -10.47 -4.24 19.52
N PHE A 510 -10.32 -3.33 18.57
CA PHE A 510 -9.14 -3.29 17.69
C PHE A 510 -7.95 -2.55 18.29
N LYS A 511 -8.19 -1.65 19.22
CA LYS A 511 -7.19 -0.76 19.75
C LYS A 511 -6.43 -1.38 20.93
N GLN A 512 -5.14 -1.09 20.98
CA GLN A 512 -4.32 -1.35 22.17
C GLN A 512 -4.90 -0.56 23.35
N GLY A 513 -5.09 -1.23 24.49
CA GLY A 513 -5.66 -0.63 25.71
C GLY A 513 -4.69 0.29 26.44
#